data_ca99be47959e1f3b78a2731f23fa0beb
#
_entry.id   ca99be47959e1f3b78a2731f23fa0beb
#
_cell.length_a   1.000
_cell.length_b   1.000
_cell.length_c   1.000
_cell.angle_alpha   90.00
_cell.angle_beta   90.00
_cell.angle_gamma   90.00
#
_symmetry.space_group_name_H-M   'P 1'
#
loop_
_entity.id
_entity.type
_entity.pdbx_description
1 polymer ?
#
loop_
_entity_poly.entity_id
_entity_poly.type
_entity_poly.pdbx_seq_one_letter_code
_entity_poly.pdbx_strand_id
1 'polypeptide(L)'
;MLSFPKKLSEARILISNDDSIHAEGIKVLEEIVSEITPNVWVVAPETQMSAAGHSLTIHMPLRIKQYDKRHYSVSGTPTDSVLLGVRQVMKEFKPDLVLTGINHGQNTADDVTYSGTIAAAIEATLMGIPAIACSQ
;
A
#
# COMPACT_ATOMS: atom_id res chain seq x y z
N MET A 1 10.31 -9.66 -17.56
CA MET A 1 9.69 -10.75 -16.81
C MET A 1 9.81 -10.54 -15.33
N LEU A 2 8.71 -10.69 -14.63
CA LEU A 2 8.70 -10.52 -13.18
C LEU A 2 9.33 -11.75 -12.53
N SER A 3 10.33 -11.55 -11.68
CA SER A 3 10.91 -12.63 -10.93
C SER A 3 10.34 -12.61 -9.52
N PHE A 4 9.82 -13.72 -9.10
CA PHE A 4 9.24 -13.88 -7.79
C PHE A 4 10.14 -14.82 -6.99
N PRO A 5 10.29 -14.63 -5.68
CA PRO A 5 11.11 -15.55 -4.90
C PRO A 5 10.56 -16.97 -4.98
N LYS A 6 11.42 -17.94 -4.87
CA LYS A 6 11.04 -19.35 -4.97
C LYS A 6 10.02 -19.74 -3.94
N LYS A 7 10.08 -19.11 -2.75
CA LYS A 7 9.15 -19.38 -1.66
C LYS A 7 8.43 -18.11 -1.29
N LEU A 8 7.12 -18.20 -1.20
CA LEU A 8 6.31 -17.07 -0.78
C LEU A 8 6.70 -16.63 0.63
N SER A 9 7.16 -17.54 1.47
CA SER A 9 7.59 -17.23 2.82
C SER A 9 8.83 -16.34 2.87
N GLU A 10 9.52 -16.13 1.75
CA GLU A 10 10.66 -15.23 1.67
C GLU A 10 10.32 -13.92 0.96
N ALA A 11 9.10 -13.79 0.48
CA ALA A 11 8.69 -12.61 -0.28
C ALA A 11 8.69 -11.37 0.59
N ARG A 12 9.11 -10.26 0.01
CA ARG A 12 9.00 -8.93 0.64
C ARG A 12 7.72 -8.32 0.14
N ILE A 13 6.83 -8.01 1.06
CA ILE A 13 5.50 -7.52 0.71
C ILE A 13 5.28 -6.13 1.29
N LEU A 14 4.86 -5.21 0.45
CA LEU A 14 4.46 -3.87 0.86
C LEU A 14 2.95 -3.80 0.86
N ILE A 15 2.39 -3.33 1.96
CA ILE A 15 0.94 -3.18 2.13
C ILE A 15 0.60 -1.69 2.21
N SER A 16 -0.43 -1.28 1.50
CA SER A 16 -0.95 0.07 1.56
C SER A 16 -2.48 0.04 1.48
N ASN A 17 -3.12 1.20 1.60
CA ASN A 17 -4.58 1.33 1.46
C ASN A 17 -4.95 2.77 1.15
N ASP A 18 -6.25 3.07 1.08
CA ASP A 18 -6.73 4.44 0.96
C ASP A 18 -7.49 4.93 2.19
N ASP A 19 -7.72 4.05 3.16
CA ASP A 19 -8.48 4.39 4.36
C ASP A 19 -7.63 4.97 5.49
N SER A 20 -6.39 4.77 5.49
CA SER A 20 -5.34 5.24 6.40
C SER A 20 -4.65 4.07 7.09
N ILE A 21 -3.47 4.35 7.62
CA ILE A 21 -2.69 3.34 8.33
C ILE A 21 -3.39 2.84 9.60
N HIS A 22 -4.33 3.63 10.11
CA HIS A 22 -5.04 3.28 11.34
C HIS A 22 -6.33 2.49 11.08
N ALA A 23 -6.67 2.24 9.83
CA ALA A 23 -7.90 1.55 9.49
C ALA A 23 -7.85 0.07 9.86
N GLU A 24 -9.02 -0.51 10.12
CA GLU A 24 -9.11 -1.91 10.49
C GLU A 24 -8.72 -2.84 9.36
N GLY A 25 -9.11 -2.51 8.13
CA GLY A 25 -8.85 -3.37 6.98
C GLY A 25 -7.39 -3.62 6.72
N ILE A 26 -6.53 -2.61 6.88
CA ILE A 26 -5.10 -2.81 6.64
C ILE A 26 -4.47 -3.65 7.75
N LYS A 27 -5.00 -3.55 8.96
CA LYS A 27 -4.52 -4.38 10.07
C LYS A 27 -4.84 -5.84 9.84
N VAL A 28 -6.04 -6.12 9.36
CA VAL A 28 -6.44 -7.49 9.03
C VAL A 28 -5.56 -8.05 7.92
N LEU A 29 -5.32 -7.26 6.89
CA LEU A 29 -4.47 -7.68 5.78
C LEU A 29 -3.05 -7.98 6.27
N GLU A 30 -2.51 -7.12 7.11
CA GLU A 30 -1.18 -7.33 7.67
C GLU A 30 -1.10 -8.61 8.48
N GLU A 31 -2.11 -8.89 9.29
CA GLU A 31 -2.14 -10.12 10.09
C GLU A 31 -2.11 -11.36 9.19
N ILE A 32 -2.93 -11.37 8.15
CA ILE A 32 -2.99 -12.49 7.23
C ILE A 32 -1.64 -12.69 6.53
N VAL A 33 -1.07 -11.61 6.02
CA VAL A 33 0.18 -11.69 5.27
C VAL A 33 1.34 -12.07 6.17
N SER A 34 1.33 -11.62 7.42
CA SER A 34 2.40 -11.94 8.37
C SER A 34 2.47 -13.41 8.71
N GLU A 35 1.39 -14.17 8.49
CA GLU A 35 1.42 -15.62 8.66
C GLU A 35 2.11 -16.31 7.49
N ILE A 36 2.25 -15.61 6.36
CA ILE A 36 2.87 -16.17 5.16
C ILE A 36 4.35 -15.83 5.10
N THR A 37 4.70 -14.59 5.44
CA THR A 37 6.09 -14.13 5.40
C THR A 37 6.32 -13.12 6.53
N PRO A 38 7.54 -13.11 7.13
CA PRO A 38 7.88 -12.07 8.11
C PRO A 38 8.30 -10.75 7.47
N ASN A 39 8.48 -10.73 6.16
CA ASN A 39 9.01 -9.57 5.46
C ASN A 39 7.89 -8.66 4.95
N VAL A 40 7.18 -8.04 5.88
CA VAL A 40 6.01 -7.22 5.58
C VAL A 40 6.25 -5.79 6.03
N TRP A 41 6.05 -4.85 5.11
CA TRP A 41 6.11 -3.41 5.39
C TRP A 41 4.75 -2.80 5.14
N VAL A 42 4.37 -1.85 5.98
CA VAL A 42 3.11 -1.12 5.83
C VAL A 42 3.42 0.35 5.63
N VAL A 43 3.01 0.90 4.50
CA VAL A 43 3.16 2.32 4.19
C VAL A 43 1.83 2.79 3.62
N ALA A 44 1.14 3.64 4.36
CA ALA A 44 -0.22 4.04 4.01
C ALA A 44 -0.46 5.51 4.37
N PRO A 45 -1.52 6.11 3.81
CA PRO A 45 -1.84 7.50 4.17
C PRO A 45 -2.09 7.66 5.66
N GLU A 46 -1.75 8.81 6.21
CA GLU A 46 -2.00 9.07 7.62
C GLU A 46 -3.48 9.34 7.90
N THR A 47 -4.23 9.78 6.89
CA THR A 47 -5.67 10.03 7.00
C THR A 47 -6.36 9.42 5.79
N GLN A 48 -7.70 9.29 5.89
CA GLN A 48 -8.48 8.75 4.79
C GLN A 48 -8.40 9.66 3.57
N MET A 49 -8.07 9.06 2.43
CA MET A 49 -7.84 9.79 1.19
C MET A 49 -8.73 9.28 0.06
N SER A 50 -9.93 8.83 0.40
CA SER A 50 -10.80 8.17 -0.57
C SER A 50 -11.18 9.03 -1.78
N ALA A 51 -11.15 10.35 -1.63
CA ALA A 51 -11.50 11.24 -2.75
C ALA A 51 -10.32 11.57 -3.65
N ALA A 52 -9.12 11.13 -3.30
CA ALA A 52 -7.90 11.54 -4.02
C ALA A 52 -7.67 10.80 -5.33
N GLY A 53 -8.20 9.57 -5.46
CA GLY A 53 -7.99 8.77 -6.65
C GLY A 53 -6.52 8.51 -6.93
N HIS A 54 -6.17 8.46 -8.22
CA HIS A 54 -4.78 8.23 -8.65
C HIS A 54 -4.08 9.57 -8.84
N SER A 55 -3.72 10.20 -7.74
CA SER A 55 -3.01 11.47 -7.81
C SER A 55 -1.74 11.44 -6.99
N LEU A 56 -0.74 12.17 -7.48
CA LEU A 56 0.49 12.41 -6.75
C LEU A 56 0.46 13.82 -6.22
N THR A 57 1.03 14.02 -5.05
CA THR A 57 1.12 15.34 -4.45
C THR A 57 2.40 16.01 -4.95
N ILE A 58 2.26 17.09 -5.72
CA ILE A 58 3.40 17.76 -6.32
C ILE A 58 3.64 19.18 -5.80
N HIS A 59 2.68 19.74 -5.09
CA HIS A 59 2.77 21.13 -4.62
C HIS A 59 3.13 21.27 -3.15
N MET A 60 3.07 20.19 -2.40
CA MET A 60 3.36 20.23 -0.96
C MET A 60 4.37 19.14 -0.63
N PRO A 61 5.28 19.42 0.31
CA PRO A 61 6.20 18.38 0.76
C PRO A 61 5.44 17.23 1.39
N LEU A 62 5.84 16.03 1.06
CA LEU A 62 5.29 14.82 1.68
C LEU A 62 6.09 14.50 2.94
N ARG A 63 5.39 14.12 3.98
CA ARG A 63 6.03 13.69 5.22
C ARG A 63 5.82 12.20 5.40
N ILE A 64 6.89 11.52 5.79
CA ILE A 64 6.83 10.12 6.17
C ILE A 64 7.00 10.06 7.67
N LYS A 65 6.04 9.44 8.36
CA LYS A 65 6.13 9.24 9.79
C LYS A 65 6.40 7.77 10.06
N GLN A 66 7.47 7.48 10.75
CA GLN A 66 7.84 6.11 11.09
C GLN A 66 7.33 5.76 12.48
N TYR A 67 6.58 4.68 12.58
CA TYR A 67 6.09 4.17 13.86
C TYR A 67 7.01 3.09 14.42
N ASP A 68 7.53 2.25 13.54
CA ASP A 68 8.53 1.25 13.87
C ASP A 68 9.26 0.86 12.57
N LYS A 69 10.03 -0.22 12.60
CA LYS A 69 10.83 -0.61 11.44
C LYS A 69 10.01 -0.97 10.21
N ARG A 70 8.75 -1.31 10.39
CA ARG A 70 7.91 -1.84 9.32
C ARG A 70 6.63 -1.07 9.10
N HIS A 71 6.36 -0.01 9.87
CA HIS A 71 5.10 0.74 9.80
C HIS A 71 5.37 2.21 9.61
N TYR A 72 4.83 2.77 8.53
CA TYR A 72 5.03 4.17 8.15
C TYR A 72 3.73 4.76 7.66
N SER A 73 3.49 6.04 7.94
CA SER A 73 2.40 6.76 7.31
C SER A 73 2.95 7.89 6.45
N VAL A 74 2.16 8.28 5.47
CA VAL A 74 2.54 9.32 4.51
C VAL A 74 1.45 10.38 4.51
N SER A 75 1.84 11.64 4.48
CA SER A 75 0.91 12.77 4.43
C SER A 75 0.38 13.01 3.02
N GLY A 76 0.13 11.98 2.25
CA GLY A 76 -0.30 12.08 0.88
C GLY A 76 -1.34 11.04 0.51
N THR A 77 -1.46 10.80 -0.78
CA THR A 77 -2.45 9.89 -1.34
C THR A 77 -2.00 8.42 -1.24
N PRO A 78 -2.89 7.46 -1.53
CA PRO A 78 -2.45 6.06 -1.65
C PRO A 78 -1.35 5.88 -2.68
N THR A 79 -1.43 6.58 -3.81
CA THR A 79 -0.39 6.54 -4.84
C THR A 79 0.94 7.05 -4.29
N ASP A 80 0.91 8.16 -3.54
CA ASP A 80 2.10 8.69 -2.87
C ASP A 80 2.68 7.68 -1.91
N SER A 81 1.82 6.98 -1.16
CA SER A 81 2.25 6.00 -0.17
C SER A 81 3.00 4.84 -0.81
N VAL A 82 2.48 4.32 -1.91
CA VAL A 82 3.15 3.23 -2.62
C VAL A 82 4.47 3.72 -3.22
N LEU A 83 4.46 4.89 -3.84
CA LEU A 83 5.66 5.45 -4.44
C LEU A 83 6.77 5.63 -3.41
N LEU A 84 6.46 6.25 -2.27
CA LEU A 84 7.46 6.46 -1.23
C LEU A 84 7.82 5.16 -0.53
N GLY A 85 6.87 4.25 -0.38
CA GLY A 85 7.13 2.94 0.18
C GLY A 85 8.20 2.19 -0.60
N VAL A 86 8.07 2.20 -1.92
CA VAL A 86 9.02 1.51 -2.78
C VAL A 86 10.34 2.27 -2.87
N ARG A 87 10.29 3.58 -3.05
CA ARG A 87 11.50 4.35 -3.38
C ARG A 87 12.28 4.84 -2.18
N GLN A 88 11.63 5.01 -1.03
CA GLN A 88 12.30 5.51 0.17
C GLN A 88 12.38 4.46 1.26
N VAL A 89 11.23 3.93 1.68
CA VAL A 89 11.18 3.00 2.81
C VAL A 89 11.88 1.69 2.46
N MET A 90 11.61 1.15 1.29
CA MET A 90 12.16 -0.13 0.84
C MET A 90 13.20 0.05 -0.27
N LYS A 91 13.93 1.14 -0.27
CA LYS A 91 14.86 1.43 -1.36
C LYS A 91 15.96 0.40 -1.50
N GLU A 92 16.37 -0.23 -0.41
CA GLU A 92 17.43 -1.24 -0.44
C GLU A 92 16.90 -2.65 -0.64
N PHE A 93 15.64 -2.87 -0.31
CA PHE A 93 15.01 -4.19 -0.39
C PHE A 93 13.65 -4.04 -1.05
N LYS A 94 13.64 -3.91 -2.37
CA LYS A 94 12.40 -3.66 -3.10
C LYS A 94 11.38 -4.76 -2.86
N PRO A 95 10.09 -4.41 -2.81
CA PRO A 95 9.07 -5.42 -2.60
C PRO A 95 8.93 -6.35 -3.80
N ASP A 96 8.60 -7.59 -3.52
CA ASP A 96 8.28 -8.57 -4.56
C ASP A 96 6.81 -8.47 -4.94
N LEU A 97 5.99 -7.93 -4.04
CA LEU A 97 4.54 -7.85 -4.21
C LEU A 97 4.02 -6.67 -3.41
N VAL A 98 3.06 -5.96 -3.98
CA VAL A 98 2.33 -4.90 -3.28
C VAL A 98 0.88 -5.33 -3.14
N LEU A 99 0.35 -5.24 -1.92
CA LEU A 99 -1.04 -5.50 -1.63
C LEU A 99 -1.68 -4.22 -1.15
N THR A 100 -2.84 -3.87 -1.69
CA THR A 100 -3.57 -2.69 -1.26
C THR A 100 -4.94 -3.10 -0.73
N GLY A 101 -5.32 -2.56 0.41
CA GLY A 101 -6.59 -2.85 1.04
C GLY A 101 -6.44 -3.18 2.52
N ILE A 102 -7.37 -3.85 3.15
CA ILE A 102 -8.64 -4.31 2.57
C ILE A 102 -9.61 -3.14 2.57
N ASN A 103 -10.19 -2.88 1.42
CA ASN A 103 -11.14 -1.78 1.29
C ASN A 103 -12.55 -2.26 1.64
N HIS A 104 -13.26 -1.49 2.45
CA HIS A 104 -14.64 -1.80 2.79
C HIS A 104 -15.58 -1.14 1.79
N GLY A 105 -15.50 -1.55 0.55
CA GLY A 105 -16.36 -1.02 -0.49
C GLY A 105 -17.71 -1.70 -0.44
N GLN A 106 -18.55 -1.27 0.47
CA GLN A 106 -19.80 -1.96 0.70
C GLN A 106 -20.95 -1.55 -0.18
N ASN A 107 -20.87 -0.41 -0.81
CA ASN A 107 -21.95 0.01 -1.63
C ASN A 107 -21.44 0.62 -2.92
N THR A 108 -22.32 0.65 -3.88
CA THR A 108 -21.97 1.10 -5.22
C THR A 108 -21.65 2.59 -5.29
N ALA A 109 -22.00 3.34 -4.25
CA ALA A 109 -21.69 4.75 -4.21
C ALA A 109 -20.23 5.01 -3.84
N ASP A 110 -19.48 3.99 -3.46
CA ASP A 110 -18.12 4.15 -2.99
C ASP A 110 -17.07 3.87 -4.05
N ASP A 111 -17.38 4.17 -5.30
CA ASP A 111 -16.42 4.00 -6.37
C ASP A 111 -15.13 4.76 -6.12
N VAL A 112 -15.20 5.89 -5.43
CA VAL A 112 -14.02 6.71 -5.14
C VAL A 112 -13.06 5.97 -4.21
N THR A 113 -13.59 5.35 -3.15
CA THR A 113 -12.76 4.58 -2.22
C THR A 113 -12.15 3.37 -2.91
N TYR A 114 -12.94 2.67 -3.70
CA TYR A 114 -12.47 1.53 -4.46
C TYR A 114 -11.38 1.96 -5.43
N SER A 115 -11.56 3.13 -6.05
CA SER A 115 -10.63 3.69 -7.01
C SER A 115 -9.26 3.98 -6.38
N GLY A 116 -9.24 4.46 -5.13
CA GLY A 116 -7.99 4.72 -4.44
C GLY A 116 -7.17 3.46 -4.19
N THR A 117 -7.84 2.38 -3.81
CA THR A 117 -7.19 1.09 -3.61
C THR A 117 -6.58 0.58 -4.91
N ILE A 118 -7.34 0.68 -5.99
CA ILE A 118 -6.87 0.26 -7.30
C ILE A 118 -5.75 1.17 -7.80
N ALA A 119 -5.86 2.47 -7.58
CA ALA A 119 -4.84 3.41 -8.02
C ALA A 119 -3.48 3.11 -7.40
N ALA A 120 -3.45 2.74 -6.12
CA ALA A 120 -2.22 2.37 -5.46
C ALA A 120 -1.62 1.10 -6.09
N ALA A 121 -2.46 0.12 -6.42
CA ALA A 121 -2.00 -1.09 -7.09
C ALA A 121 -1.47 -0.78 -8.49
N ILE A 122 -2.13 0.13 -9.21
CA ILE A 122 -1.67 0.54 -10.53
C ILE A 122 -0.29 1.20 -10.45
N GLU A 123 -0.08 2.04 -9.45
CA GLU A 123 1.23 2.69 -9.26
C GLU A 123 2.33 1.64 -9.08
N ALA A 124 2.10 0.63 -8.25
CA ALA A 124 3.07 -0.44 -8.07
C ALA A 124 3.36 -1.15 -9.40
N THR A 125 2.31 -1.43 -10.16
CA THR A 125 2.45 -2.09 -11.45
C THR A 125 3.28 -1.25 -12.42
N LEU A 126 3.07 0.07 -12.41
CA LEU A 126 3.86 0.97 -13.26
C LEU A 126 5.33 0.98 -12.87
N MET A 127 5.64 0.66 -11.62
CA MET A 127 7.02 0.52 -11.16
C MET A 127 7.60 -0.87 -11.40
N GLY A 128 6.85 -1.73 -12.07
CA GLY A 128 7.30 -3.08 -12.40
C GLY A 128 7.14 -4.09 -11.28
N ILE A 129 6.29 -3.80 -10.30
CA ILE A 129 6.08 -4.69 -9.15
C ILE A 129 4.67 -5.27 -9.24
N PRO A 130 4.53 -6.61 -9.12
CA PRO A 130 3.19 -7.21 -9.08
C PRO A 130 2.36 -6.64 -7.95
N ALA A 131 1.09 -6.42 -8.19
CA ALA A 131 0.21 -5.82 -7.19
C ALA A 131 -1.16 -6.47 -7.22
N ILE A 132 -1.79 -6.54 -6.04
CA ILE A 132 -3.13 -7.06 -5.88
C ILE A 132 -3.91 -6.06 -5.04
N ALA A 133 -5.08 -5.67 -5.53
CA ALA A 133 -6.00 -4.82 -4.78
C ALA A 133 -7.05 -5.70 -4.12
N CYS A 134 -7.21 -5.54 -2.81
CA CYS A 134 -8.12 -6.36 -2.01
C CYS A 134 -9.30 -5.51 -1.55
N SER A 135 -10.52 -5.97 -1.81
CA SER A 135 -11.71 -5.30 -1.32
C SER A 135 -12.71 -6.34 -0.84
N GLN A 136 -13.61 -5.86 0.00
CA GLN A 136 -14.57 -6.74 0.63
C GLN A 136 -15.98 -6.32 0.28
#